data_b12f1500e9c691f8dc3173c96be38047
#
_entry.id   b12f1500e9c691f8dc3173c96be38047
#
_cell.length_a   1.000
_cell.length_b   1.000
_cell.length_c   1.000
_cell.angle_alpha   90.00
_cell.angle_beta   90.00
_cell.angle_gamma   90.00
#
_symmetry.space_group_name_H-M   'P 1'
#
loop_
_entity.id
_entity.type
_entity.pdbx_description
1 polymer ?
#
loop_
_entity_poly.entity_id
_entity_poly.type
_entity_poly.pdbx_seq_one_letter_code
_entity_poly.pdbx_strand_id
1 'polypeptide(L)'
;FRPFIKLIIRARYVVLAGTLLVLASQVVLFINGSVTWRFFNAPEQSSVTGNFAMVNSGTRADTLAMMKMLQTAVDELATEYEKEHGRNPVKYVLAELGGNSGRGLSGTENKSTDLLGGISVELIDADLRPYSSFSFVGDLQDKIVRHPLLEAISFRGWRSGPGGDALDIQFYGADAVTLKNAAEALKTELEAFPAVSALEDDLAYDKEEIILELTPQGKALGFTIDTLGVVLRNRLNGVEAASYPLGPRSATIRVELPEGELTSDFLERTQLRASSGIYVPLADIVSVERKVGFSTVRRENGIRLISVTGDVSEDNPEEAEQVFDALKKEILPEIATLNQVEWRMSGLAEQEQDFLNDARVGMILTLLGIYLVLTWIFASWTRPFVIMSIIPFGLVGTIYGHFIWDVPLSMFTIVGLIGMTGIIINDSIVLISTIDEYSKERGIIPSIIDGSVDRLRPVLLTTFTTVLGLAPLLYERSTQAQFLKPTVITLVYGLGFGLLIVLLVIPALVAMQEDIRRFRKAYLFALRSQNKFIQRSFVSLTLAIILWGGLTVGFMLIFGSLAPLITQLNLIQTLPETMLSALVLFISGSFLLISIFALVGYFLFWRSRTLLEV
;
A
#
# COMPACT_ATOMS: atom_id res chain seq x y z
N PHE A 1 36.16 16.83 21.04
CA PHE A 1 35.40 17.02 19.78
C PHE A 1 36.11 17.95 18.79
N ARG A 2 36.71 19.08 19.23
CA ARG A 2 37.43 20.02 18.35
C ARG A 2 38.51 19.39 17.45
N PRO A 3 39.41 18.49 17.92
CA PRO A 3 40.38 17.83 17.03
C PRO A 3 39.69 16.89 16.01
N PHE A 4 38.57 16.29 16.39
CA PHE A 4 37.79 15.42 15.53
C PHE A 4 37.14 16.20 14.36
N ILE A 5 36.53 17.37 14.61
CA ILE A 5 36.03 18.25 13.56
C ILE A 5 37.13 18.74 12.62
N LYS A 6 38.34 19.04 13.15
CA LYS A 6 39.47 19.36 12.29
C LYS A 6 39.83 18.23 11.34
N LEU A 7 39.78 16.98 11.81
CA LEU A 7 40.04 15.81 10.99
C LEU A 7 38.97 15.65 9.90
N ILE A 8 37.68 15.81 10.25
CA ILE A 8 36.55 15.75 9.31
C ILE A 8 36.72 16.79 8.20
N ILE A 9 37.03 18.03 8.54
CA ILE A 9 37.22 19.09 7.55
C ILE A 9 38.43 18.79 6.65
N ARG A 10 39.49 18.20 7.19
CA ARG A 10 40.67 17.80 6.40
C ARG A 10 40.35 16.64 5.46
N ALA A 11 39.53 15.67 5.91
CA ALA A 11 39.12 14.47 5.17
C ALA A 11 37.73 14.60 4.55
N ARG A 12 37.19 15.83 4.34
CA ARG A 12 35.80 16.10 3.96
C ARG A 12 35.25 15.28 2.79
N TYR A 13 36.07 15.04 1.76
CA TYR A 13 35.68 14.23 0.60
C TYR A 13 35.55 12.75 0.96
N VAL A 14 36.44 12.24 1.84
CA VAL A 14 36.38 10.85 2.32
C VAL A 14 35.15 10.64 3.23
N VAL A 15 34.84 11.63 4.08
CA VAL A 15 33.65 11.60 4.94
C VAL A 15 32.40 11.53 4.09
N LEU A 16 32.28 12.38 3.07
CA LEU A 16 31.10 12.34 2.17
C LEU A 16 31.03 11.02 1.39
N ALA A 17 32.15 10.54 0.85
CA ALA A 17 32.18 9.25 0.14
C ALA A 17 31.79 8.08 1.07
N GLY A 18 32.28 8.09 2.31
CA GLY A 18 31.93 7.08 3.32
C GLY A 18 30.44 7.11 3.68
N THR A 19 29.86 8.29 3.88
CA THR A 19 28.42 8.41 4.19
C THR A 19 27.53 8.01 3.00
N LEU A 20 27.94 8.31 1.76
CA LEU A 20 27.24 7.83 0.55
C LEU A 20 27.33 6.31 0.41
N LEU A 21 28.48 5.71 0.74
CA LEU A 21 28.64 4.26 0.72
C LEU A 21 27.75 3.59 1.77
N VAL A 22 27.65 4.17 2.97
CA VAL A 22 26.74 3.66 4.01
C VAL A 22 25.27 3.79 3.55
N LEU A 23 24.89 4.90 2.94
CA LEU A 23 23.54 5.06 2.37
C LEU A 23 23.27 4.00 1.29
N ALA A 24 24.21 3.80 0.37
CA ALA A 24 24.09 2.80 -0.68
C ALA A 24 23.95 1.38 -0.11
N SER A 25 24.71 1.04 0.94
CA SER A 25 24.59 -0.27 1.61
C SER A 25 23.21 -0.52 2.22
N GLN A 26 22.55 0.52 2.76
CA GLN A 26 21.20 0.41 3.29
C GLN A 26 20.15 0.25 2.17
N VAL A 27 20.32 0.97 1.06
CA VAL A 27 19.46 0.80 -0.12
C VAL A 27 19.56 -0.63 -0.67
N VAL A 28 20.73 -1.24 -0.63
CA VAL A 28 20.92 -2.64 -1.02
C VAL A 28 20.15 -3.60 -0.10
N LEU A 29 20.08 -3.35 1.21
CA LEU A 29 19.26 -4.17 2.13
C LEU A 29 17.77 -4.15 1.74
N PHE A 30 17.27 -2.99 1.30
CA PHE A 30 15.90 -2.86 0.82
C PHE A 30 15.68 -3.59 -0.52
N ILE A 31 16.61 -3.41 -1.48
CA ILE A 31 16.51 -4.06 -2.80
C ILE A 31 16.61 -5.60 -2.70
N ASN A 32 17.42 -6.10 -1.77
CA ASN A 32 17.60 -7.54 -1.55
C ASN A 32 16.44 -8.18 -0.76
N GLY A 33 15.38 -7.44 -0.42
CA GLY A 33 14.24 -7.96 0.32
C GLY A 33 14.49 -8.22 1.82
N SER A 34 15.68 -7.84 2.35
CA SER A 34 15.98 -7.96 3.79
C SER A 34 15.13 -7.02 4.65
N VAL A 35 14.56 -5.98 4.06
CA VAL A 35 13.56 -5.10 4.64
C VAL A 35 12.43 -4.97 3.64
N THR A 36 11.27 -5.50 3.99
CA THR A 36 10.08 -5.53 3.11
C THR A 36 9.25 -4.25 3.27
N TRP A 37 8.38 -4.01 2.33
CA TRP A 37 7.36 -2.97 2.38
C TRP A 37 5.99 -3.60 2.60
N ARG A 38 5.21 -3.04 3.52
CA ARG A 38 3.81 -3.38 3.72
C ARG A 38 3.02 -2.11 3.97
N PHE A 39 2.03 -1.82 3.16
CA PHE A 39 1.30 -0.56 3.22
C PHE A 39 0.76 -0.25 4.62
N PHE A 40 0.08 -1.22 5.23
CA PHE A 40 -0.50 -1.08 6.55
C PHE A 40 -0.35 -2.39 7.34
N ASN A 41 0.20 -2.32 8.54
CA ASN A 41 0.20 -3.42 9.49
C ASN A 41 -1.02 -3.25 10.39
N ALA A 42 -2.13 -3.90 10.05
CA ALA A 42 -3.32 -3.87 10.87
C ALA A 42 -3.03 -4.51 12.24
N PRO A 43 -3.39 -3.84 13.35
CA PRO A 43 -3.34 -4.49 14.64
C PRO A 43 -4.34 -5.64 14.63
N GLU A 44 -3.85 -6.83 14.96
CA GLU A 44 -4.66 -8.02 15.06
C GLU A 44 -5.69 -7.86 16.18
N GLN A 45 -6.94 -8.19 15.89
CA GLN A 45 -8.00 -8.25 16.90
C GLN A 45 -8.31 -9.68 17.28
N SER A 46 -8.82 -9.84 18.50
CA SER A 46 -9.14 -11.15 19.05
C SER A 46 -10.46 -11.72 18.52
N SER A 47 -11.23 -10.95 17.75
CA SER A 47 -12.53 -11.39 17.24
C SER A 47 -12.41 -12.02 15.87
N VAL A 48 -12.94 -13.22 15.72
CA VAL A 48 -13.10 -13.94 14.46
C VAL A 48 -14.59 -14.05 14.16
N THR A 49 -15.00 -13.67 12.96
CA THR A 49 -16.40 -13.79 12.49
C THR A 49 -16.49 -14.81 11.38
N GLY A 50 -17.49 -15.69 11.46
CA GLY A 50 -17.82 -16.64 10.42
C GLY A 50 -19.27 -16.45 9.99
N ASN A 51 -19.52 -16.34 8.69
CA ASN A 51 -20.86 -16.24 8.14
C ASN A 51 -21.10 -17.33 7.13
N PHE A 52 -22.33 -17.83 7.07
CA PHE A 52 -22.70 -18.82 6.07
C PHE A 52 -24.13 -18.59 5.56
N ALA A 53 -24.35 -19.05 4.35
CA ALA A 53 -25.64 -19.03 3.70
C ALA A 53 -25.99 -20.42 3.16
N MET A 54 -27.24 -20.82 3.36
CA MET A 54 -27.78 -22.06 2.81
C MET A 54 -28.39 -21.81 1.41
N VAL A 55 -28.44 -22.83 0.58
CA VAL A 55 -29.17 -22.78 -0.70
C VAL A 55 -30.65 -22.47 -0.48
N ASN A 56 -31.32 -21.92 -1.50
CA ASN A 56 -32.71 -21.48 -1.38
C ASN A 56 -33.71 -22.62 -1.08
N SER A 57 -33.35 -23.89 -1.29
CA SER A 57 -34.15 -25.06 -0.91
C SER A 57 -33.96 -25.49 0.54
N GLY A 58 -33.02 -24.88 1.26
CA GLY A 58 -32.77 -25.14 2.68
C GLY A 58 -33.87 -24.62 3.58
N THR A 59 -33.90 -25.12 4.80
CA THR A 59 -34.83 -24.72 5.85
C THR A 59 -34.07 -24.13 7.04
N ARG A 60 -34.80 -23.46 7.94
CA ARG A 60 -34.20 -22.99 9.21
C ARG A 60 -33.61 -24.15 10.04
N ALA A 61 -34.14 -25.38 9.90
CA ALA A 61 -33.58 -26.55 10.57
C ALA A 61 -32.20 -26.93 10.02
N ASP A 62 -31.99 -26.81 8.70
CA ASP A 62 -30.70 -27.05 8.05
C ASP A 62 -29.67 -25.98 8.46
N THR A 63 -30.12 -24.72 8.55
CA THR A 63 -29.31 -23.62 9.06
C THR A 63 -28.86 -23.85 10.51
N LEU A 64 -29.78 -24.34 11.35
CA LEU A 64 -29.46 -24.72 12.72
C LEU A 64 -28.51 -25.92 12.77
N ALA A 65 -28.64 -26.90 11.88
CA ALA A 65 -27.76 -28.05 11.78
C ALA A 65 -26.33 -27.60 11.41
N MET A 66 -26.19 -26.74 10.39
CA MET A 66 -24.88 -26.15 10.02
C MET A 66 -24.28 -25.36 11.15
N MET A 67 -25.05 -24.53 11.87
CA MET A 67 -24.58 -23.77 13.02
C MET A 67 -24.00 -24.67 14.11
N LYS A 68 -24.68 -25.80 14.40
CA LYS A 68 -24.19 -26.79 15.39
C LYS A 68 -22.87 -27.44 14.94
N MET A 69 -22.73 -27.74 13.63
CA MET A 69 -21.45 -28.23 13.08
C MET A 69 -20.33 -27.22 13.27
N LEU A 70 -20.59 -25.93 13.05
CA LEU A 70 -19.63 -24.85 13.29
C LEU A 70 -19.23 -24.76 14.77
N GLN A 71 -20.21 -24.76 15.67
CA GLN A 71 -19.92 -24.71 17.11
C GLN A 71 -19.07 -25.91 17.55
N THR A 72 -19.38 -27.11 17.06
CA THR A 72 -18.59 -28.31 17.36
C THR A 72 -17.16 -28.18 16.84
N ALA A 73 -16.96 -27.67 15.62
CA ALA A 73 -15.63 -27.45 15.06
C ALA A 73 -14.81 -26.43 15.87
N VAL A 74 -15.45 -25.35 16.35
CA VAL A 74 -14.79 -24.36 17.22
C VAL A 74 -14.40 -24.99 18.57
N ASP A 75 -15.27 -25.78 19.18
CA ASP A 75 -15.00 -26.42 20.48
C ASP A 75 -13.88 -27.49 20.38
N GLU A 76 -13.86 -28.26 19.29
CA GLU A 76 -12.80 -29.23 19.01
C GLU A 76 -11.47 -28.54 18.79
N LEU A 77 -11.43 -27.48 17.96
CA LEU A 77 -10.23 -26.69 17.71
C LEU A 77 -9.74 -26.02 18.98
N ALA A 78 -10.63 -25.43 19.78
CA ALA A 78 -10.29 -24.84 21.07
C ALA A 78 -9.61 -25.85 22.01
N THR A 79 -10.12 -27.09 22.01
CA THR A 79 -9.56 -28.18 22.85
C THR A 79 -8.16 -28.60 22.35
N GLU A 80 -7.93 -28.61 21.04
CA GLU A 80 -6.61 -28.92 20.46
C GLU A 80 -5.59 -27.86 20.81
N TYR A 81 -5.94 -26.59 20.59
CA TYR A 81 -5.08 -25.45 20.94
C TYR A 81 -4.78 -25.39 22.45
N GLU A 82 -5.75 -25.74 23.30
CA GLU A 82 -5.52 -25.85 24.73
C GLU A 82 -4.51 -26.95 25.09
N LYS A 83 -4.54 -28.09 24.41
CA LYS A 83 -3.56 -29.17 24.57
C LYS A 83 -2.17 -28.79 24.06
N GLU A 84 -2.09 -28.09 22.95
CA GLU A 84 -0.82 -27.73 22.32
C GLU A 84 -0.15 -26.54 23.01
N HIS A 85 -0.93 -25.51 23.37
CA HIS A 85 -0.42 -24.26 23.90
C HIS A 85 -0.70 -24.05 25.40
N GLY A 86 -1.37 -25.02 26.05
CA GLY A 86 -1.63 -25.02 27.50
C GLY A 86 -2.70 -24.05 27.97
N ARG A 87 -3.43 -23.39 27.06
CA ARG A 87 -4.48 -22.43 27.38
C ARG A 87 -5.57 -22.43 26.30
N ASN A 88 -6.84 -22.42 26.73
CA ASN A 88 -7.98 -22.34 25.84
C ASN A 88 -7.97 -20.98 25.10
N PRO A 89 -8.00 -20.99 23.75
CA PRO A 89 -7.99 -19.77 22.96
C PRO A 89 -9.30 -18.98 23.01
N VAL A 90 -10.42 -19.62 23.29
CA VAL A 90 -11.77 -19.05 23.16
C VAL A 90 -12.25 -18.47 24.48
N LYS A 91 -12.59 -17.19 24.51
CA LYS A 91 -13.25 -16.52 25.62
C LYS A 91 -14.76 -16.79 25.63
N TYR A 92 -15.40 -16.60 24.49
CA TYR A 92 -16.80 -16.90 24.27
C TYR A 92 -17.12 -17.07 22.78
N VAL A 93 -18.24 -17.70 22.50
CA VAL A 93 -18.78 -17.87 21.16
C VAL A 93 -20.19 -17.33 21.14
N LEU A 94 -20.50 -16.48 20.16
CA LEU A 94 -21.84 -15.98 19.87
C LEU A 94 -22.30 -16.56 18.54
N ALA A 95 -23.39 -17.32 18.55
CA ALA A 95 -24.01 -17.88 17.35
C ALA A 95 -25.34 -17.16 17.06
N GLU A 96 -25.53 -16.75 15.84
CA GLU A 96 -26.70 -16.03 15.36
C GLU A 96 -27.39 -16.81 14.24
N LEU A 97 -28.70 -17.02 14.35
CA LEU A 97 -29.54 -17.63 13.32
C LEU A 97 -30.48 -16.56 12.77
N GLY A 98 -30.49 -16.40 11.47
CA GLY A 98 -31.32 -15.40 10.82
C GLY A 98 -30.62 -14.11 10.50
N GLY A 99 -29.29 -14.10 10.62
CA GLY A 99 -28.43 -12.94 10.36
C GLY A 99 -26.98 -13.32 10.16
N ASN A 100 -26.17 -12.32 9.86
CA ASN A 100 -24.72 -12.41 9.76
C ASN A 100 -24.07 -11.69 10.95
N SER A 101 -22.96 -12.22 11.45
CA SER A 101 -22.14 -11.60 12.47
C SER A 101 -21.09 -10.69 11.83
N GLY A 102 -21.02 -9.42 12.24
CA GLY A 102 -20.07 -8.46 11.70
C GLY A 102 -20.36 -8.10 10.23
N ARG A 103 -19.35 -8.19 9.35
CA ARG A 103 -19.54 -7.99 7.92
C ARG A 103 -20.22 -9.21 7.30
N GLY A 104 -21.39 -8.99 6.73
CA GLY A 104 -22.15 -10.05 6.06
C GLY A 104 -21.47 -10.62 4.83
N LEU A 105 -21.91 -11.80 4.41
CA LEU A 105 -21.50 -12.42 3.16
C LEU A 105 -21.95 -11.56 1.97
N SER A 106 -21.07 -11.38 1.02
CA SER A 106 -21.38 -10.73 -0.25
C SER A 106 -22.47 -11.51 -1.01
N GLY A 107 -23.38 -10.80 -1.67
CA GLY A 107 -24.44 -11.41 -2.48
C GLY A 107 -25.60 -12.04 -1.69
N THR A 108 -25.65 -11.90 -0.36
CA THR A 108 -26.71 -12.49 0.47
C THR A 108 -27.79 -11.50 0.95
N GLU A 109 -27.75 -10.24 0.48
CA GLU A 109 -28.64 -9.15 0.94
C GLU A 109 -30.12 -9.44 0.73
N ASN A 110 -30.45 -10.25 -0.29
CA ASN A 110 -31.83 -10.62 -0.65
C ASN A 110 -32.21 -12.02 -0.19
N LYS A 111 -31.36 -12.74 0.55
CA LYS A 111 -31.69 -14.06 1.06
C LYS A 111 -32.65 -14.01 2.24
N SER A 112 -33.47 -15.05 2.35
CA SER A 112 -34.32 -15.23 3.55
C SER A 112 -33.44 -15.32 4.80
N THR A 113 -33.85 -14.63 5.85
CA THR A 113 -33.18 -14.71 7.16
C THR A 113 -33.08 -16.14 7.68
N ASP A 114 -34.03 -17.01 7.37
CA ASP A 114 -34.00 -18.42 7.80
C ASP A 114 -32.85 -19.23 7.16
N LEU A 115 -32.23 -18.72 6.10
CA LEU A 115 -31.13 -19.36 5.37
C LEU A 115 -29.75 -18.78 5.75
N LEU A 116 -29.71 -17.81 6.66
CA LEU A 116 -28.48 -17.12 7.07
C LEU A 116 -28.07 -17.50 8.50
N GLY A 117 -26.80 -17.66 8.70
CA GLY A 117 -26.24 -17.85 10.02
C GLY A 117 -24.85 -17.20 10.16
N GLY A 118 -24.58 -16.73 11.37
CA GLY A 118 -23.31 -16.12 11.72
C GLY A 118 -22.79 -16.61 13.05
N ILE A 119 -21.47 -16.73 13.18
CA ILE A 119 -20.77 -17.04 14.40
C ILE A 119 -19.71 -16.00 14.67
N SER A 120 -19.61 -15.53 15.90
CA SER A 120 -18.52 -14.68 16.36
C SER A 120 -17.78 -15.39 17.46
N VAL A 121 -16.50 -15.60 17.28
CA VAL A 121 -15.60 -16.24 18.24
C VAL A 121 -14.66 -15.19 18.79
N GLU A 122 -14.74 -14.91 20.07
CA GLU A 122 -13.81 -14.03 20.75
C GLU A 122 -12.67 -14.86 21.32
N LEU A 123 -11.48 -14.64 20.80
CA LEU A 123 -10.25 -15.28 21.28
C LEU A 123 -9.68 -14.52 22.49
N ILE A 124 -8.75 -15.12 23.20
CA ILE A 124 -7.91 -14.43 24.17
C ILE A 124 -7.06 -13.38 23.46
N ASP A 125 -6.61 -12.37 24.20
CA ASP A 125 -5.84 -11.26 23.63
C ASP A 125 -4.60 -11.80 22.88
N ALA A 126 -4.29 -11.17 21.75
CA ALA A 126 -3.18 -11.59 20.88
C ALA A 126 -1.84 -11.68 21.63
N ASP A 127 -1.64 -10.82 22.64
CA ASP A 127 -0.45 -10.83 23.49
C ASP A 127 -0.32 -12.07 24.39
N LEU A 128 -1.39 -12.84 24.53
CA LEU A 128 -1.47 -14.02 25.40
C LEU A 128 -1.42 -15.35 24.63
N ARG A 129 -1.27 -15.31 23.31
CA ARG A 129 -1.23 -16.47 22.44
C ARG A 129 -0.04 -16.43 21.48
N PRO A 130 0.61 -17.57 21.15
CA PRO A 130 1.77 -17.63 20.27
C PRO A 130 1.39 -17.77 18.78
N TYR A 131 0.11 -17.72 18.43
CA TYR A 131 -0.45 -17.89 17.09
C TYR A 131 -1.37 -16.71 16.73
N SER A 132 -1.56 -16.48 15.46
CA SER A 132 -2.45 -15.42 14.94
C SER A 132 -3.92 -15.87 14.90
N SER A 133 -4.84 -14.91 14.80
CA SER A 133 -6.24 -15.20 14.48
C SER A 133 -6.40 -15.79 13.08
N PHE A 134 -5.45 -15.54 12.20
CA PHE A 134 -5.41 -16.13 10.85
C PHE A 134 -5.14 -17.63 10.87
N SER A 135 -4.11 -18.05 11.63
CA SER A 135 -3.83 -19.48 11.83
C SER A 135 -5.07 -20.18 12.40
N PHE A 136 -5.71 -19.57 13.40
CA PHE A 136 -6.94 -20.13 13.98
C PHE A 136 -8.07 -20.23 12.94
N VAL A 137 -8.24 -19.21 12.07
CA VAL A 137 -9.23 -19.23 10.98
C VAL A 137 -8.92 -20.31 9.96
N GLY A 138 -7.65 -20.45 9.55
CA GLY A 138 -7.21 -21.49 8.62
C GLY A 138 -7.53 -22.88 9.13
N ASP A 139 -7.10 -23.18 10.36
CA ASP A 139 -7.33 -24.49 10.99
C ASP A 139 -8.84 -24.75 11.23
N LEU A 140 -9.63 -23.69 11.52
CA LEU A 140 -11.07 -23.82 11.65
C LEU A 140 -11.73 -24.17 10.31
N GLN A 141 -11.31 -23.55 9.22
CA GLN A 141 -11.84 -23.85 7.88
C GLN A 141 -11.57 -25.30 7.48
N ASP A 142 -10.43 -25.84 7.80
CA ASP A 142 -10.04 -27.24 7.51
C ASP A 142 -10.88 -28.25 8.32
N LYS A 143 -11.32 -27.87 9.52
CA LYS A 143 -12.11 -28.75 10.41
C LYS A 143 -13.60 -28.77 10.10
N ILE A 144 -14.12 -27.78 9.42
CA ILE A 144 -15.56 -27.65 9.22
C ILE A 144 -16.08 -28.71 8.27
N VAL A 145 -17.03 -29.51 8.78
CA VAL A 145 -17.83 -30.40 7.94
C VAL A 145 -18.91 -29.56 7.26
N ARG A 146 -18.87 -29.48 5.94
CA ARG A 146 -19.85 -28.70 5.15
C ARG A 146 -21.17 -29.45 5.05
N HIS A 147 -22.26 -28.77 5.39
CA HIS A 147 -23.61 -29.30 5.16
C HIS A 147 -23.89 -29.42 3.65
N PRO A 148 -24.59 -30.48 3.17
CA PRO A 148 -24.86 -30.65 1.73
C PRO A 148 -25.65 -29.50 1.07
N LEU A 149 -26.43 -28.75 1.84
CA LEU A 149 -27.18 -27.58 1.39
C LEU A 149 -26.47 -26.25 1.71
N LEU A 150 -25.18 -26.29 2.05
CA LEU A 150 -24.37 -25.09 2.24
C LEU A 150 -24.04 -24.48 0.88
N GLU A 151 -24.36 -23.19 0.69
CA GLU A 151 -24.05 -22.47 -0.53
C GLU A 151 -22.73 -21.69 -0.41
N ALA A 152 -22.58 -20.94 0.68
CA ALA A 152 -21.38 -20.14 0.93
C ALA A 152 -21.06 -20.11 2.42
N ILE A 153 -19.77 -20.07 2.72
CA ILE A 153 -19.25 -19.89 4.08
C ILE A 153 -17.95 -19.09 3.99
N SER A 154 -17.79 -18.12 4.87
CA SER A 154 -16.61 -17.29 4.94
C SER A 154 -16.25 -16.98 6.38
N PHE A 155 -14.96 -17.07 6.71
CA PHE A 155 -14.42 -16.71 8.00
C PHE A 155 -13.41 -15.59 7.85
N ARG A 156 -13.50 -14.61 8.72
CA ARG A 156 -12.62 -13.45 8.71
C ARG A 156 -12.11 -13.16 10.12
N GLY A 157 -10.82 -12.94 10.25
CA GLY A 157 -10.25 -12.24 11.40
C GLY A 157 -10.63 -10.76 11.31
N TRP A 158 -11.01 -10.17 12.44
CA TRP A 158 -11.26 -8.74 12.46
C TRP A 158 -9.94 -7.96 12.45
N ARG A 159 -9.84 -6.93 11.58
CA ARG A 159 -8.72 -6.00 11.50
C ARG A 159 -9.20 -4.56 11.71
N SER A 160 -8.37 -3.76 12.39
CA SER A 160 -8.57 -2.30 12.47
C SER A 160 -7.64 -1.61 11.49
N GLY A 161 -8.15 -0.69 10.68
CA GLY A 161 -7.29 0.08 9.80
C GLY A 161 -7.99 0.67 8.58
N PRO A 162 -7.24 1.12 7.57
CA PRO A 162 -7.79 1.53 6.29
C PRO A 162 -8.73 0.47 5.76
N GLY A 163 -9.93 0.88 5.35
CA GLY A 163 -11.00 -0.04 4.96
C GLY A 163 -10.70 -0.72 3.64
N GLY A 164 -11.09 -1.98 3.54
CA GLY A 164 -10.98 -2.79 2.34
C GLY A 164 -10.39 -4.16 2.65
N ASP A 165 -10.73 -5.12 1.81
CA ASP A 165 -10.14 -6.45 1.87
C ASP A 165 -8.69 -6.38 1.39
N ALA A 166 -7.85 -7.28 1.89
CA ALA A 166 -6.46 -7.39 1.45
C ALA A 166 -6.41 -7.68 -0.04
N LEU A 167 -7.36 -8.47 -0.51
CA LEU A 167 -7.57 -8.82 -1.90
C LEU A 167 -8.95 -8.32 -2.32
N ASP A 168 -9.00 -7.40 -3.26
CA ASP A 168 -10.22 -6.88 -3.88
C ASP A 168 -9.92 -6.63 -5.36
N ILE A 169 -10.49 -7.48 -6.21
CA ILE A 169 -10.28 -7.46 -7.65
C ILE A 169 -11.62 -7.24 -8.32
N GLN A 170 -11.70 -6.20 -9.12
CA GLN A 170 -12.89 -5.82 -9.84
C GLN A 170 -12.75 -6.14 -11.33
N PHE A 171 -13.71 -6.91 -11.87
CA PHE A 171 -13.86 -7.15 -13.30
C PHE A 171 -14.98 -6.29 -13.86
N TYR A 172 -14.78 -5.74 -15.05
CA TYR A 172 -15.76 -4.90 -15.76
C TYR A 172 -15.59 -4.98 -17.28
N GLY A 173 -16.47 -4.31 -18.02
CA GLY A 173 -16.36 -4.23 -19.48
C GLY A 173 -17.15 -5.30 -20.26
N ALA A 174 -17.85 -6.21 -19.57
CA ALA A 174 -18.64 -7.27 -20.19
C ALA A 174 -20.05 -7.38 -19.60
N ASP A 175 -20.83 -8.34 -20.08
CA ASP A 175 -22.13 -8.69 -19.48
C ASP A 175 -21.95 -9.45 -18.15
N ALA A 176 -23.05 -9.58 -17.39
CA ALA A 176 -22.99 -10.16 -16.04
C ALA A 176 -22.55 -11.63 -16.02
N VAL A 177 -22.89 -12.42 -17.04
CA VAL A 177 -22.54 -13.84 -17.12
C VAL A 177 -21.03 -13.98 -17.36
N THR A 178 -20.50 -13.21 -18.29
CA THR A 178 -19.06 -13.19 -18.60
C THR A 178 -18.25 -12.71 -17.41
N LEU A 179 -18.70 -11.65 -16.71
CA LEU A 179 -18.04 -11.16 -15.50
C LEU A 179 -18.06 -12.22 -14.39
N LYS A 180 -19.19 -12.93 -14.23
CA LYS A 180 -19.31 -14.02 -13.23
C LYS A 180 -18.35 -15.17 -13.56
N ASN A 181 -18.25 -15.57 -14.82
CA ASN A 181 -17.31 -16.62 -15.23
C ASN A 181 -15.85 -16.23 -14.96
N ALA A 182 -15.49 -14.97 -15.18
CA ALA A 182 -14.17 -14.45 -14.84
C ALA A 182 -13.92 -14.47 -13.32
N ALA A 183 -14.93 -14.13 -12.52
CA ALA A 183 -14.83 -14.16 -11.06
C ALA A 183 -14.67 -15.60 -10.52
N GLU A 184 -15.43 -16.56 -11.07
CA GLU A 184 -15.30 -17.98 -10.68
C GLU A 184 -13.94 -18.55 -11.08
N ALA A 185 -13.44 -18.22 -12.28
CA ALA A 185 -12.09 -18.60 -12.70
C ALA A 185 -11.03 -18.05 -11.74
N LEU A 186 -11.15 -16.78 -11.34
CA LEU A 186 -10.24 -16.19 -10.37
C LEU A 186 -10.28 -16.87 -9.01
N LYS A 187 -11.48 -17.16 -8.49
CA LYS A 187 -11.60 -17.86 -7.20
C LYS A 187 -10.95 -19.25 -7.26
N THR A 188 -11.16 -19.98 -8.36
CA THR A 188 -10.57 -21.32 -8.55
C THR A 188 -9.04 -21.28 -8.56
N GLU A 189 -8.45 -20.30 -9.25
CA GLU A 189 -6.99 -20.13 -9.26
C GLU A 189 -6.45 -19.72 -7.88
N LEU A 190 -7.16 -18.87 -7.16
CA LEU A 190 -6.77 -18.39 -5.84
C LEU A 190 -6.92 -19.45 -4.74
N GLU A 191 -7.85 -20.39 -4.86
CA GLU A 191 -8.00 -21.52 -3.93
C GLU A 191 -6.74 -22.43 -3.88
N ALA A 192 -5.90 -22.37 -4.92
CA ALA A 192 -4.64 -23.10 -4.94
C ALA A 192 -3.56 -22.51 -4.00
N PHE A 193 -3.74 -21.30 -3.51
CA PHE A 193 -2.79 -20.62 -2.62
C PHE A 193 -3.20 -20.77 -1.15
N PRO A 194 -2.43 -21.49 -0.31
CA PRO A 194 -2.76 -21.67 1.12
C PRO A 194 -2.83 -20.36 1.91
N ALA A 195 -2.14 -19.32 1.45
CA ALA A 195 -2.14 -18.00 2.06
C ALA A 195 -3.43 -17.20 1.81
N VAL A 196 -4.33 -17.67 0.91
CA VAL A 196 -5.57 -16.97 0.55
C VAL A 196 -6.74 -17.62 1.27
N SER A 197 -7.62 -16.80 1.82
CA SER A 197 -8.83 -17.24 2.52
C SER A 197 -10.00 -16.29 2.26
N ALA A 198 -11.20 -16.67 2.72
CA ALA A 198 -12.41 -15.85 2.67
C ALA A 198 -12.74 -15.31 1.27
N LEU A 199 -12.53 -16.14 0.23
CA LEU A 199 -12.84 -15.76 -1.15
C LEU A 199 -14.35 -15.65 -1.36
N GLU A 200 -14.79 -14.47 -1.76
CA GLU A 200 -16.19 -14.15 -2.02
C GLU A 200 -16.29 -13.31 -3.30
N ASP A 201 -17.43 -13.34 -3.95
CA ASP A 201 -17.79 -12.37 -4.97
C ASP A 201 -19.16 -11.74 -4.67
N ASP A 202 -19.39 -10.55 -5.18
CA ASP A 202 -20.61 -9.77 -4.92
C ASP A 202 -21.72 -10.02 -5.94
N LEU A 203 -21.59 -11.04 -6.79
CA LEU A 203 -22.60 -11.44 -7.76
C LEU A 203 -23.00 -12.90 -7.54
N ALA A 204 -23.97 -13.12 -6.63
CA ALA A 204 -24.48 -14.46 -6.35
C ALA A 204 -25.12 -15.09 -7.59
N TYR A 205 -24.87 -16.40 -7.78
CA TYR A 205 -25.71 -17.19 -8.71
C TYR A 205 -27.11 -17.21 -8.20
N ASP A 206 -27.99 -16.66 -9.01
CA ASP A 206 -29.32 -16.43 -8.54
C ASP A 206 -30.33 -17.42 -8.98
N LYS A 207 -31.35 -17.29 -8.23
CA LYS A 207 -32.70 -17.82 -8.28
C LYS A 207 -33.15 -17.96 -9.71
N GLU A 208 -33.73 -19.12 -9.99
CA GLU A 208 -34.59 -19.27 -11.15
C GLU A 208 -35.69 -18.23 -11.06
N GLU A 209 -35.68 -17.25 -11.97
CA GLU A 209 -36.73 -16.26 -12.09
C GLU A 209 -37.86 -16.80 -12.95
N ILE A 210 -39.06 -16.73 -12.42
CA ILE A 210 -40.27 -17.05 -13.16
C ILE A 210 -40.86 -15.73 -13.67
N ILE A 211 -40.66 -15.44 -14.94
CA ILE A 211 -41.19 -14.24 -15.58
C ILE A 211 -42.59 -14.58 -16.11
N LEU A 212 -43.55 -13.83 -15.60
CA LEU A 212 -44.97 -14.02 -15.96
C LEU A 212 -45.39 -12.91 -16.92
N GLU A 213 -45.90 -13.30 -18.09
CA GLU A 213 -46.51 -12.38 -19.05
C GLU A 213 -47.99 -12.71 -19.22
N LEU A 214 -48.87 -11.69 -19.28
CA LEU A 214 -50.27 -11.89 -19.51
C LEU A 214 -50.56 -12.39 -20.93
N THR A 215 -51.24 -13.53 -21.02
CA THR A 215 -51.75 -14.04 -22.28
C THR A 215 -52.85 -13.12 -22.84
N PRO A 216 -53.18 -13.19 -24.15
CA PRO A 216 -54.33 -12.48 -24.72
C PRO A 216 -55.65 -12.80 -23.99
N GLN A 217 -55.80 -14.05 -23.51
CA GLN A 217 -56.95 -14.48 -22.72
C GLN A 217 -56.98 -13.78 -21.35
N GLY A 218 -55.84 -13.68 -20.66
CA GLY A 218 -55.73 -12.97 -19.38
C GLY A 218 -56.12 -11.49 -19.52
N LYS A 219 -55.65 -10.84 -20.58
CA LYS A 219 -56.04 -9.44 -20.90
C LYS A 219 -57.52 -9.30 -21.19
N ALA A 220 -58.11 -10.24 -21.94
CA ALA A 220 -59.56 -10.23 -22.25
C ALA A 220 -60.44 -10.44 -21.01
N LEU A 221 -59.96 -11.17 -20.00
CA LEU A 221 -60.62 -11.36 -18.71
C LEU A 221 -60.45 -10.17 -17.75
N GLY A 222 -59.77 -9.11 -18.17
CA GLY A 222 -59.60 -7.86 -17.42
C GLY A 222 -58.45 -7.86 -16.44
N PHE A 223 -57.50 -8.80 -16.52
CA PHE A 223 -56.30 -8.77 -15.71
C PHE A 223 -55.27 -7.76 -16.28
N THR A 224 -54.58 -7.08 -15.38
CA THR A 224 -53.45 -6.24 -15.70
C THR A 224 -52.19 -6.75 -15.00
N ILE A 225 -51.00 -6.41 -15.51
CA ILE A 225 -49.72 -6.82 -14.88
C ILE A 225 -49.62 -6.29 -13.46
N ASP A 226 -50.07 -5.05 -13.22
CA ASP A 226 -50.04 -4.42 -11.89
C ASP A 226 -50.90 -5.14 -10.88
N THR A 227 -52.17 -5.45 -11.27
CA THR A 227 -53.08 -6.20 -10.41
C THR A 227 -52.58 -7.60 -10.12
N LEU A 228 -52.04 -8.28 -11.14
CA LEU A 228 -51.43 -9.59 -10.99
C LEU A 228 -50.23 -9.54 -10.02
N GLY A 229 -49.33 -8.57 -10.21
CA GLY A 229 -48.14 -8.37 -9.36
C GLY A 229 -48.50 -8.12 -7.89
N VAL A 230 -49.48 -7.25 -7.62
CA VAL A 230 -49.98 -7.00 -6.25
C VAL A 230 -50.56 -8.25 -5.61
N VAL A 231 -51.42 -8.97 -6.34
CA VAL A 231 -52.08 -10.19 -5.80
C VAL A 231 -51.06 -11.28 -5.52
N LEU A 232 -50.14 -11.52 -6.45
CA LEU A 232 -49.09 -12.53 -6.26
C LEU A 232 -48.12 -12.16 -5.14
N ARG A 233 -47.70 -10.90 -5.07
CA ARG A 233 -46.83 -10.44 -3.98
C ARG A 233 -47.48 -10.66 -2.62
N ASN A 234 -48.76 -10.26 -2.47
CA ASN A 234 -49.50 -10.41 -1.22
C ASN A 234 -49.71 -11.88 -0.86
N ARG A 235 -49.89 -12.73 -1.86
CA ARG A 235 -50.12 -14.16 -1.65
C ARG A 235 -48.83 -14.91 -1.30
N LEU A 236 -47.72 -14.58 -1.99
CA LEU A 236 -46.44 -15.26 -1.78
C LEU A 236 -45.72 -14.75 -0.52
N ASN A 237 -45.72 -13.42 -0.28
CA ASN A 237 -45.00 -12.81 0.83
C ASN A 237 -45.88 -12.59 2.08
N GLY A 238 -47.20 -12.85 1.98
CA GLY A 238 -48.13 -12.45 3.03
C GLY A 238 -48.41 -10.95 3.08
N VAL A 239 -49.32 -10.54 3.91
CA VAL A 239 -49.76 -9.16 4.12
C VAL A 239 -49.65 -8.80 5.61
N GLU A 240 -49.02 -7.70 5.93
CA GLU A 240 -49.11 -7.11 7.26
C GLU A 240 -50.49 -6.49 7.45
N ALA A 241 -51.29 -7.12 8.28
CA ALA A 241 -52.70 -6.70 8.52
C ALA A 241 -52.75 -5.57 9.56
N ALA A 242 -51.92 -5.61 10.57
CA ALA A 242 -51.82 -4.60 11.61
C ALA A 242 -50.47 -4.68 12.35
N SER A 243 -50.04 -3.54 12.89
CA SER A 243 -48.91 -3.47 13.82
C SER A 243 -49.37 -2.72 15.07
N TYR A 244 -48.99 -3.19 16.25
CA TYR A 244 -49.33 -2.56 17.51
C TYR A 244 -48.19 -2.68 18.54
N PRO A 245 -48.08 -1.74 19.49
CA PRO A 245 -47.07 -1.81 20.53
C PRO A 245 -47.39 -2.92 21.55
N LEU A 246 -46.40 -3.78 21.81
CA LEU A 246 -46.48 -4.82 22.84
C LEU A 246 -45.31 -4.62 23.81
N GLY A 247 -45.52 -3.82 24.85
CA GLY A 247 -44.48 -3.39 25.76
C GLY A 247 -43.43 -2.55 25.04
N PRO A 248 -42.11 -2.83 25.18
CA PRO A 248 -41.06 -2.08 24.51
C PRO A 248 -40.83 -2.47 23.03
N ARG A 249 -41.61 -3.43 22.52
CA ARG A 249 -41.49 -3.94 21.14
C ARG A 249 -42.75 -3.68 20.35
N SER A 250 -42.65 -3.69 19.03
CA SER A 250 -43.77 -3.71 18.11
C SER A 250 -44.14 -5.16 17.78
N ALA A 251 -45.42 -5.48 17.86
CA ALA A 251 -45.96 -6.76 17.41
C ALA A 251 -46.73 -6.54 16.08
N THR A 252 -46.54 -7.45 15.13
CA THR A 252 -47.13 -7.38 13.81
C THR A 252 -48.05 -8.57 13.60
N ILE A 253 -49.25 -8.31 13.13
CA ILE A 253 -50.17 -9.36 12.67
C ILE A 253 -49.97 -9.53 11.17
N ARG A 254 -49.50 -10.71 10.78
CA ARG A 254 -49.23 -11.07 9.40
C ARG A 254 -50.20 -12.15 8.97
N VAL A 255 -50.79 -11.99 7.79
CA VAL A 255 -51.65 -12.97 7.14
C VAL A 255 -50.90 -13.56 5.97
N GLU A 256 -50.66 -14.85 6.01
CA GLU A 256 -49.89 -15.57 4.98
C GLU A 256 -50.51 -16.92 4.69
N LEU A 257 -50.15 -17.51 3.55
CA LEU A 257 -50.60 -18.86 3.20
C LEU A 257 -49.89 -19.88 4.10
N PRO A 258 -50.53 -21.01 4.44
CA PRO A 258 -49.87 -22.11 5.11
C PRO A 258 -48.65 -22.61 4.32
N GLU A 259 -47.59 -23.01 5.02
CA GLU A 259 -46.31 -23.45 4.40
C GLU A 259 -46.50 -24.57 3.35
N GLY A 260 -47.47 -25.45 3.52
CA GLY A 260 -47.76 -26.54 2.56
C GLY A 260 -48.48 -26.13 1.28
N GLU A 261 -48.89 -24.87 1.12
CA GLU A 261 -49.58 -24.38 -0.09
C GLU A 261 -48.67 -23.68 -1.09
N LEU A 262 -47.43 -23.33 -0.67
CA LEU A 262 -46.42 -22.75 -1.55
C LEU A 262 -45.53 -23.85 -2.16
N THR A 263 -46.11 -24.63 -3.05
CA THR A 263 -45.44 -25.74 -3.75
C THR A 263 -45.04 -25.32 -5.17
N SER A 264 -44.19 -26.11 -5.83
CA SER A 264 -43.70 -25.84 -7.19
C SER A 264 -44.78 -25.75 -8.24
N ASP A 265 -45.97 -26.33 -7.96
CA ASP A 265 -47.19 -26.32 -8.78
C ASP A 265 -48.14 -25.14 -8.45
N PHE A 266 -47.62 -24.10 -7.74
CA PHE A 266 -48.47 -22.97 -7.32
C PHE A 266 -49.14 -22.24 -8.49
N LEU A 267 -48.54 -22.23 -9.68
CA LEU A 267 -49.10 -21.60 -10.87
C LEU A 267 -50.42 -22.29 -11.31
N GLU A 268 -50.46 -23.60 -11.24
CA GLU A 268 -51.63 -24.42 -11.62
C GLU A 268 -52.70 -24.39 -10.54
N ARG A 269 -52.31 -24.40 -9.27
CA ARG A 269 -53.20 -24.41 -8.12
C ARG A 269 -53.77 -23.05 -7.78
N THR A 270 -53.08 -21.96 -8.14
CA THR A 270 -53.52 -20.61 -7.81
C THR A 270 -54.67 -20.20 -8.72
N GLN A 271 -55.80 -19.91 -8.13
CA GLN A 271 -56.97 -19.36 -8.82
C GLN A 271 -57.10 -17.86 -8.52
N LEU A 272 -57.29 -17.06 -9.55
CA LEU A 272 -57.51 -15.63 -9.47
C LEU A 272 -58.93 -15.28 -9.90
N ARG A 273 -59.53 -14.29 -9.23
CA ARG A 273 -60.87 -13.84 -9.52
C ARG A 273 -60.86 -12.80 -10.63
N ALA A 274 -61.44 -13.11 -11.78
CA ALA A 274 -61.63 -12.18 -12.88
C ALA A 274 -62.64 -11.09 -12.52
N SER A 275 -62.64 -9.99 -13.28
CA SER A 275 -63.61 -8.89 -13.12
C SER A 275 -65.06 -9.31 -13.27
N SER A 276 -65.30 -10.39 -14.00
CA SER A 276 -66.64 -11.06 -14.12
C SER A 276 -67.07 -11.84 -12.87
N GLY A 277 -66.22 -12.01 -11.87
CA GLY A 277 -66.43 -12.77 -10.65
C GLY A 277 -66.08 -14.27 -10.76
N ILE A 278 -65.71 -14.77 -11.93
CA ILE A 278 -65.32 -16.17 -12.17
C ILE A 278 -63.84 -16.36 -11.71
N TYR A 279 -63.60 -17.53 -11.11
CA TYR A 279 -62.22 -17.92 -10.74
C TYR A 279 -61.55 -18.64 -11.91
N VAL A 280 -60.36 -18.26 -12.25
CA VAL A 280 -59.56 -18.78 -13.37
C VAL A 280 -58.18 -19.18 -12.85
N PRO A 281 -57.63 -20.35 -13.24
CA PRO A 281 -56.27 -20.76 -12.89
C PRO A 281 -55.25 -19.75 -13.41
N LEU A 282 -54.20 -19.48 -12.61
CA LEU A 282 -53.16 -18.56 -13.00
C LEU A 282 -52.43 -19.04 -14.26
N ALA A 283 -52.21 -20.34 -14.40
CA ALA A 283 -51.58 -20.95 -15.57
C ALA A 283 -52.31 -20.67 -16.90
N ASP A 284 -53.63 -20.41 -16.88
CA ASP A 284 -54.41 -20.12 -18.09
C ASP A 284 -54.28 -18.66 -18.56
N ILE A 285 -53.91 -17.76 -17.66
CA ILE A 285 -53.88 -16.32 -17.92
C ILE A 285 -52.47 -15.74 -18.06
N VAL A 286 -51.42 -16.53 -17.77
CA VAL A 286 -50.02 -16.13 -17.92
C VAL A 286 -49.23 -17.12 -18.77
N SER A 287 -48.29 -16.63 -19.54
CA SER A 287 -47.18 -17.40 -20.07
C SER A 287 -45.99 -17.30 -19.11
N VAL A 288 -45.27 -18.39 -18.99
CA VAL A 288 -44.15 -18.53 -18.04
C VAL A 288 -42.86 -18.66 -18.82
N GLU A 289 -41.92 -17.74 -18.58
CA GLU A 289 -40.57 -17.87 -19.02
C GLU A 289 -39.67 -18.05 -17.79
N ARG A 290 -38.82 -19.09 -17.79
CA ARG A 290 -37.87 -19.34 -16.72
C ARG A 290 -36.50 -18.82 -17.16
N LYS A 291 -35.94 -17.92 -16.39
CA LYS A 291 -34.59 -17.39 -16.60
C LYS A 291 -33.80 -17.52 -15.31
N VAL A 292 -32.53 -17.77 -15.46
CA VAL A 292 -31.57 -17.58 -14.37
C VAL A 292 -31.11 -16.14 -14.44
N GLY A 293 -31.39 -15.35 -13.42
CA GLY A 293 -31.04 -13.94 -13.34
C GLY A 293 -30.11 -13.65 -12.17
N PHE A 294 -29.54 -12.45 -12.16
CA PHE A 294 -28.81 -11.95 -11.03
C PHE A 294 -29.68 -10.99 -10.23
N SER A 295 -29.87 -11.23 -8.93
CA SER A 295 -30.74 -10.40 -8.07
C SER A 295 -30.11 -9.03 -7.82
N THR A 296 -28.79 -8.92 -7.89
CA THR A 296 -28.04 -7.70 -7.64
C THR A 296 -27.13 -7.39 -8.83
N VAL A 297 -27.12 -6.15 -9.29
CA VAL A 297 -26.20 -5.66 -10.30
C VAL A 297 -25.49 -4.43 -9.74
N ARG A 298 -24.22 -4.56 -9.43
CA ARG A 298 -23.41 -3.45 -8.94
C ARG A 298 -22.89 -2.61 -10.10
N ARG A 299 -22.97 -1.28 -9.93
CA ARG A 299 -22.43 -0.32 -10.88
C ARG A 299 -21.66 0.76 -10.13
N GLU A 300 -20.51 1.09 -10.65
CA GLU A 300 -19.71 2.21 -10.20
C GLU A 300 -19.48 3.15 -11.36
N ASN A 301 -19.78 4.43 -11.20
CA ASN A 301 -19.75 5.41 -12.30
C ASN A 301 -20.50 4.98 -13.57
N GLY A 302 -21.61 4.21 -13.41
CA GLY A 302 -22.40 3.68 -14.52
C GLY A 302 -21.87 2.39 -15.14
N ILE A 303 -20.65 1.98 -14.84
CA ILE A 303 -20.02 0.75 -15.35
C ILE A 303 -20.43 -0.42 -14.46
N ARG A 304 -20.93 -1.50 -15.08
CA ARG A 304 -21.19 -2.75 -14.36
C ARG A 304 -19.87 -3.41 -13.97
N LEU A 305 -19.77 -3.84 -12.74
CA LEU A 305 -18.61 -4.56 -12.23
C LEU A 305 -19.01 -5.72 -11.32
N ILE A 306 -18.09 -6.62 -11.11
CA ILE A 306 -18.11 -7.65 -10.09
C ILE A 306 -16.82 -7.55 -9.29
N SER A 307 -16.92 -7.60 -7.97
CA SER A 307 -15.77 -7.63 -7.07
C SER A 307 -15.56 -9.04 -6.53
N VAL A 308 -14.34 -9.54 -6.65
CA VAL A 308 -13.88 -10.74 -5.94
C VAL A 308 -13.02 -10.26 -4.79
N THR A 309 -13.46 -10.57 -3.59
CA THR A 309 -12.77 -10.17 -2.35
C THR A 309 -12.22 -11.38 -1.63
N GLY A 310 -11.16 -11.19 -0.88
CA GLY A 310 -10.54 -12.24 -0.09
C GLY A 310 -9.56 -11.68 0.92
N ASP A 311 -9.06 -12.57 1.75
CA ASP A 311 -8.04 -12.27 2.74
C ASP A 311 -6.75 -12.99 2.39
N VAL A 312 -5.61 -12.35 2.66
CA VAL A 312 -4.28 -12.93 2.46
C VAL A 312 -3.60 -12.99 3.80
N SER A 313 -3.06 -14.16 4.15
CA SER A 313 -2.36 -14.38 5.41
C SER A 313 -1.14 -13.47 5.53
N GLU A 314 -1.02 -12.82 6.69
CA GLU A 314 0.13 -11.98 7.01
C GLU A 314 1.23 -12.72 7.78
N ASP A 315 0.99 -13.98 8.14
CA ASP A 315 1.93 -14.78 8.93
C ASP A 315 3.20 -15.10 8.12
N ASN A 316 3.07 -15.17 6.77
CA ASN A 316 4.19 -15.35 5.87
C ASN A 316 4.21 -14.26 4.78
N PRO A 317 4.96 -13.17 4.97
CA PRO A 317 5.03 -12.08 4.00
C PRO A 317 5.53 -12.47 2.61
N GLU A 318 6.41 -13.47 2.53
CA GLU A 318 6.96 -13.94 1.24
C GLU A 318 5.89 -14.66 0.42
N GLU A 319 5.05 -15.46 1.05
CA GLU A 319 3.91 -16.12 0.38
C GLU A 319 2.87 -15.10 -0.08
N ALA A 320 2.56 -14.10 0.76
CA ALA A 320 1.66 -13.03 0.39
C ALA A 320 2.14 -12.25 -0.84
N GLU A 321 3.45 -11.93 -0.91
CA GLU A 321 4.04 -11.26 -2.06
C GLU A 321 3.97 -12.14 -3.33
N GLN A 322 4.21 -13.44 -3.20
CA GLN A 322 4.08 -14.39 -4.30
C GLN A 322 2.65 -14.43 -4.86
N VAL A 323 1.63 -14.41 -4.00
CA VAL A 323 0.22 -14.33 -4.42
C VAL A 323 -0.05 -13.08 -5.25
N PHE A 324 0.35 -11.90 -4.76
CA PHE A 324 0.15 -10.64 -5.48
C PHE A 324 0.95 -10.57 -6.79
N ASP A 325 2.14 -11.14 -6.82
CA ASP A 325 2.97 -11.21 -8.02
C ASP A 325 2.38 -12.14 -9.08
N ALA A 326 1.93 -13.33 -8.69
CA ALA A 326 1.24 -14.27 -9.57
C ALA A 326 -0.05 -13.66 -10.11
N LEU A 327 -0.84 -13.01 -9.26
CA LEU A 327 -2.06 -12.31 -9.67
C LEU A 327 -1.80 -11.27 -10.76
N LYS A 328 -0.86 -10.35 -10.53
CA LYS A 328 -0.60 -9.24 -11.46
C LYS A 328 0.06 -9.66 -12.75
N LYS A 329 0.96 -10.64 -12.71
CA LYS A 329 1.81 -11.00 -13.85
C LYS A 329 1.23 -12.11 -14.71
N GLU A 330 0.47 -13.03 -14.11
CA GLU A 330 0.01 -14.27 -14.75
C GLU A 330 -1.50 -14.40 -14.75
N ILE A 331 -2.13 -14.50 -13.58
CA ILE A 331 -3.53 -14.90 -13.44
C ILE A 331 -4.51 -13.86 -14.04
N LEU A 332 -4.41 -12.59 -13.61
CA LEU A 332 -5.33 -11.55 -14.06
C LEU A 332 -5.21 -11.23 -15.55
N PRO A 333 -4.00 -11.13 -16.16
CA PRO A 333 -3.89 -10.95 -17.60
C PRO A 333 -4.44 -12.13 -18.41
N GLU A 334 -4.27 -13.37 -17.94
CA GLU A 334 -4.80 -14.56 -18.58
C GLU A 334 -6.32 -14.60 -18.56
N ILE A 335 -6.94 -14.44 -17.37
CA ILE A 335 -8.40 -14.40 -17.21
C ILE A 335 -9.01 -13.25 -18.03
N ALA A 336 -8.40 -12.07 -18.01
CA ALA A 336 -8.85 -10.93 -18.77
C ALA A 336 -8.85 -11.20 -20.28
N THR A 337 -7.82 -11.86 -20.78
CA THR A 337 -7.70 -12.20 -22.21
C THR A 337 -8.70 -13.29 -22.61
N LEU A 338 -8.85 -14.33 -21.79
CA LEU A 338 -9.76 -15.45 -22.06
C LEU A 338 -11.24 -15.01 -22.05
N ASN A 339 -11.62 -14.16 -21.11
CA ASN A 339 -13.01 -13.72 -20.92
C ASN A 339 -13.30 -12.36 -21.59
N GLN A 340 -12.32 -11.71 -22.20
CA GLN A 340 -12.45 -10.36 -22.80
C GLN A 340 -13.02 -9.34 -21.80
N VAL A 341 -12.51 -9.35 -20.57
CA VAL A 341 -12.88 -8.44 -19.49
C VAL A 341 -11.72 -7.53 -19.13
N GLU A 342 -12.02 -6.37 -18.59
CA GLU A 342 -11.04 -5.49 -17.97
C GLU A 342 -11.02 -5.74 -16.45
N TRP A 343 -9.89 -5.47 -15.83
CA TRP A 343 -9.74 -5.65 -14.38
C TRP A 343 -9.01 -4.48 -13.74
N ARG A 344 -9.26 -4.28 -12.46
CA ARG A 344 -8.47 -3.38 -11.60
C ARG A 344 -8.37 -3.97 -10.20
N MET A 345 -7.30 -3.66 -9.52
CA MET A 345 -7.19 -3.90 -8.08
C MET A 345 -7.82 -2.74 -7.33
N SER A 346 -8.65 -3.04 -6.35
CA SER A 346 -9.34 -2.10 -5.47
C SER A 346 -8.98 -2.37 -4.01
N GLY A 347 -9.77 -1.85 -3.08
CA GLY A 347 -9.57 -2.10 -1.66
C GLY A 347 -8.26 -1.51 -1.13
N LEU A 348 -7.49 -2.33 -0.43
CA LEU A 348 -6.24 -1.90 0.21
C LEU A 348 -5.17 -1.50 -0.82
N ALA A 349 -5.12 -2.17 -1.97
CA ALA A 349 -4.15 -1.89 -3.03
C ALA A 349 -4.40 -0.53 -3.71
N GLU A 350 -5.66 -0.14 -3.93
CA GLU A 350 -6.04 1.18 -4.44
C GLU A 350 -5.65 2.27 -3.44
N GLN A 351 -5.98 2.07 -2.15
CA GLN A 351 -5.64 3.03 -1.09
C GLN A 351 -4.12 3.21 -0.94
N GLU A 352 -3.34 2.14 -1.10
CA GLU A 352 -1.87 2.22 -1.12
C GLU A 352 -1.39 3.10 -2.27
N GLN A 353 -1.90 2.88 -3.47
CA GLN A 353 -1.51 3.64 -4.65
C GLN A 353 -1.87 5.12 -4.52
N ASP A 354 -3.07 5.42 -4.03
CA ASP A 354 -3.52 6.79 -3.78
C ASP A 354 -2.65 7.47 -2.72
N PHE A 355 -2.39 6.78 -1.60
CA PHE A 355 -1.50 7.30 -0.56
C PHE A 355 -0.09 7.58 -1.09
N LEU A 356 0.49 6.67 -1.88
CA LEU A 356 1.83 6.86 -2.45
C LEU A 356 1.88 8.02 -3.45
N ASN A 357 0.82 8.20 -4.24
CA ASN A 357 0.70 9.33 -5.15
C ASN A 357 0.59 10.67 -4.38
N ASP A 358 -0.27 10.72 -3.37
CA ASP A 358 -0.45 11.90 -2.52
C ASP A 358 0.82 12.21 -1.73
N ALA A 359 1.48 11.19 -1.16
CA ALA A 359 2.75 11.34 -0.47
C ALA A 359 3.85 11.87 -1.40
N ARG A 360 3.89 11.41 -2.66
CA ARG A 360 4.85 11.91 -3.67
C ARG A 360 4.64 13.39 -3.96
N VAL A 361 3.40 13.79 -4.24
CA VAL A 361 3.05 15.19 -4.52
C VAL A 361 3.31 16.06 -3.30
N GLY A 362 2.86 15.61 -2.13
CA GLY A 362 3.07 16.28 -0.86
C GLY A 362 4.56 16.46 -0.53
N MET A 363 5.38 15.45 -0.76
CA MET A 363 6.83 15.51 -0.55
C MET A 363 7.50 16.53 -1.47
N ILE A 364 7.16 16.55 -2.76
CA ILE A 364 7.70 17.52 -3.71
C ILE A 364 7.34 18.95 -3.28
N LEU A 365 6.08 19.21 -2.93
CA LEU A 365 5.61 20.53 -2.49
C LEU A 365 6.29 20.94 -1.17
N THR A 366 6.45 20.02 -0.24
CA THR A 366 7.14 20.25 1.05
C THR A 366 8.60 20.60 0.83
N LEU A 367 9.33 19.82 0.03
CA LEU A 367 10.72 20.11 -0.28
C LEU A 367 10.90 21.45 -1.00
N LEU A 368 10.00 21.78 -1.94
CA LEU A 368 9.99 23.08 -2.60
C LEU A 368 9.74 24.22 -1.61
N GLY A 369 8.75 24.07 -0.73
CA GLY A 369 8.42 25.03 0.32
C GLY A 369 9.60 25.25 1.27
N ILE A 370 10.24 24.18 1.74
CA ILE A 370 11.44 24.23 2.58
C ILE A 370 12.56 24.96 1.85
N TYR A 371 12.82 24.64 0.58
CA TYR A 371 13.83 25.29 -0.24
C TYR A 371 13.60 26.81 -0.34
N LEU A 372 12.37 27.24 -0.62
CA LEU A 372 12.01 28.66 -0.72
C LEU A 372 12.20 29.41 0.61
N VAL A 373 11.71 28.82 1.70
CA VAL A 373 11.86 29.39 3.05
C VAL A 373 13.32 29.52 3.45
N LEU A 374 14.11 28.47 3.22
CA LEU A 374 15.56 28.49 3.50
C LEU A 374 16.31 29.51 2.63
N THR A 375 15.91 29.63 1.35
CA THR A 375 16.48 30.63 0.44
C THR A 375 16.25 32.05 0.96
N TRP A 376 15.05 32.29 1.48
CA TRP A 376 14.70 33.57 2.06
C TRP A 376 15.49 33.85 3.37
N ILE A 377 15.53 32.87 4.29
CA ILE A 377 16.23 32.99 5.58
C ILE A 377 17.72 33.24 5.39
N PHE A 378 18.38 32.48 4.52
CA PHE A 378 19.82 32.56 4.31
C PHE A 378 20.25 33.57 3.23
N ALA A 379 19.30 34.24 2.56
CA ALA A 379 19.55 35.11 1.40
C ALA A 379 20.54 34.47 0.39
N SER A 380 20.43 33.16 0.15
CA SER A 380 21.37 32.37 -0.62
C SER A 380 20.69 31.22 -1.34
N TRP A 381 20.93 31.06 -2.64
CA TRP A 381 20.41 29.95 -3.43
C TRP A 381 21.14 28.62 -3.17
N THR A 382 22.35 28.65 -2.63
CA THR A 382 23.18 27.46 -2.45
C THR A 382 23.15 26.87 -1.05
N ARG A 383 22.84 27.69 -0.02
CA ARG A 383 22.72 27.22 1.37
C ARG A 383 21.60 26.19 1.55
N PRO A 384 20.39 26.40 0.99
CA PRO A 384 19.32 25.41 1.08
C PRO A 384 19.73 24.03 0.54
N PHE A 385 20.45 23.96 -0.57
CA PHE A 385 20.94 22.68 -1.10
C PHE A 385 21.84 21.94 -0.13
N VAL A 386 22.73 22.65 0.57
CA VAL A 386 23.60 22.04 1.59
C VAL A 386 22.78 21.49 2.76
N ILE A 387 21.76 22.24 3.21
CA ILE A 387 20.88 21.82 4.31
C ILE A 387 20.05 20.62 3.89
N MET A 388 19.40 20.70 2.72
CA MET A 388 18.49 19.66 2.25
C MET A 388 19.20 18.38 1.80
N SER A 389 20.47 18.47 1.39
CA SER A 389 21.26 17.29 0.99
C SER A 389 21.45 16.26 2.10
N ILE A 390 21.13 16.63 3.34
CA ILE A 390 21.23 15.74 4.49
C ILE A 390 20.00 14.81 4.63
N ILE A 391 18.87 15.18 4.03
CA ILE A 391 17.59 14.46 4.15
C ILE A 391 17.71 12.98 3.77
N PRO A 392 18.31 12.60 2.63
CA PRO A 392 18.44 11.20 2.24
C PRO A 392 19.22 10.34 3.24
N PHE A 393 20.12 10.94 4.01
CA PHE A 393 20.90 10.18 4.98
C PHE A 393 20.11 9.77 6.22
N GLY A 394 18.95 10.39 6.48
CA GLY A 394 18.01 9.92 7.49
C GLY A 394 17.49 8.51 7.20
N LEU A 395 17.41 8.12 5.92
CA LEU A 395 17.04 6.76 5.50
C LEU A 395 18.01 5.70 6.03
N VAL A 396 19.27 6.04 6.28
CA VAL A 396 20.25 5.10 6.80
C VAL A 396 19.81 4.54 8.15
N GLY A 397 19.47 5.42 9.08
CA GLY A 397 18.98 5.00 10.40
C GLY A 397 17.64 4.29 10.31
N THR A 398 16.74 4.78 9.48
CA THR A 398 15.41 4.18 9.27
C THR A 398 15.51 2.74 8.79
N ILE A 399 16.17 2.49 7.66
CA ILE A 399 16.29 1.14 7.09
C ILE A 399 17.01 0.19 8.06
N TYR A 400 18.11 0.66 8.68
CA TYR A 400 18.84 -0.11 9.67
C TYR A 400 17.98 -0.47 10.90
N GLY A 401 17.18 0.47 11.39
CA GLY A 401 16.26 0.25 12.50
C GLY A 401 15.20 -0.80 12.15
N HIS A 402 14.58 -0.70 10.97
CA HIS A 402 13.60 -1.68 10.50
C HIS A 402 14.22 -3.07 10.32
N PHE A 403 15.46 -3.15 9.80
CA PHE A 403 16.21 -4.40 9.69
C PHE A 403 16.46 -5.07 11.05
N ILE A 404 16.89 -4.32 12.08
CA ILE A 404 17.18 -4.88 13.42
C ILE A 404 15.92 -5.36 14.13
N TRP A 405 14.81 -4.62 13.97
CA TRP A 405 13.56 -4.95 14.65
C TRP A 405 12.68 -5.92 13.89
N ASP A 406 13.09 -6.34 12.70
CA ASP A 406 12.31 -7.20 11.81
C ASP A 406 10.88 -6.69 11.59
N VAL A 407 10.77 -5.38 11.37
CA VAL A 407 9.50 -4.70 11.16
C VAL A 407 9.48 -4.12 9.75
N PRO A 408 8.49 -4.45 8.90
CA PRO A 408 8.43 -3.93 7.54
C PRO A 408 8.26 -2.41 7.53
N LEU A 409 8.74 -1.79 6.46
CA LEU A 409 8.42 -0.40 6.16
C LEU A 409 6.92 -0.27 5.88
N SER A 410 6.32 0.85 6.24
CA SER A 410 4.88 1.07 6.06
C SER A 410 4.55 2.53 5.76
N MET A 411 3.28 2.84 5.55
CA MET A 411 2.82 4.23 5.44
C MET A 411 3.24 5.06 6.67
N PHE A 412 3.28 4.45 7.86
CA PHE A 412 3.74 5.09 9.09
C PHE A 412 5.24 5.39 9.09
N THR A 413 6.04 4.61 8.38
CA THR A 413 7.45 4.92 8.12
C THR A 413 7.58 6.21 7.31
N ILE A 414 6.76 6.39 6.27
CA ILE A 414 6.76 7.62 5.45
C ILE A 414 6.39 8.84 6.30
N VAL A 415 5.35 8.73 7.13
CA VAL A 415 4.95 9.78 8.08
C VAL A 415 6.10 10.09 9.05
N GLY A 416 6.75 9.06 9.58
CA GLY A 416 7.94 9.18 10.42
C GLY A 416 9.10 9.89 9.73
N LEU A 417 9.35 9.58 8.44
CA LEU A 417 10.39 10.23 7.63
C LEU A 417 10.13 11.72 7.44
N ILE A 418 8.87 12.12 7.21
CA ILE A 418 8.49 13.53 7.08
C ILE A 418 8.77 14.27 8.40
N GLY A 419 8.34 13.70 9.53
CA GLY A 419 8.58 14.28 10.86
C GLY A 419 10.07 14.37 11.19
N MET A 420 10.82 13.29 10.97
CA MET A 420 12.26 13.24 11.17
C MET A 420 13.01 14.27 10.30
N THR A 421 12.60 14.43 9.04
CA THR A 421 13.18 15.42 8.12
C THR A 421 13.12 16.83 8.71
N GLY A 422 11.97 17.21 9.28
CA GLY A 422 11.80 18.52 9.93
C GLY A 422 12.76 18.73 11.10
N ILE A 423 12.99 17.72 11.92
CA ILE A 423 13.88 17.78 13.08
C ILE A 423 15.35 17.90 12.61
N ILE A 424 15.78 17.07 11.65
CA ILE A 424 17.15 17.09 11.10
C ILE A 424 17.45 18.44 10.43
N ILE A 425 16.48 18.98 9.67
CA ILE A 425 16.64 20.29 9.04
C ILE A 425 16.76 21.40 10.09
N ASN A 426 15.97 21.36 11.16
CA ASN A 426 16.05 22.34 12.25
C ASN A 426 17.43 22.37 12.89
N ASP A 427 17.99 21.22 13.24
CA ASP A 427 19.34 21.13 13.80
C ASP A 427 20.41 21.63 12.81
N SER A 428 20.21 21.36 11.53
CA SER A 428 21.09 21.81 10.44
C SER A 428 21.06 23.32 10.25
N ILE A 429 19.87 23.96 10.31
CA ILE A 429 19.69 25.41 10.23
C ILE A 429 20.44 26.08 11.36
N VAL A 430 20.26 25.60 12.59
CA VAL A 430 20.88 26.17 13.78
C VAL A 430 22.41 26.10 13.71
N LEU A 431 22.96 24.95 13.24
CA LEU A 431 24.39 24.78 13.04
C LEU A 431 24.94 25.74 11.99
N ILE A 432 24.30 25.81 10.80
CA ILE A 432 24.78 26.66 9.69
C ILE A 432 24.62 28.14 10.04
N SER A 433 23.55 28.55 10.70
CA SER A 433 23.38 29.94 11.16
C SER A 433 24.49 30.36 12.09
N THR A 434 24.91 29.50 13.03
CA THR A 434 26.05 29.78 13.94
C THR A 434 27.37 29.89 13.18
N ILE A 435 27.59 28.98 12.20
CA ILE A 435 28.80 29.05 11.35
C ILE A 435 28.83 30.36 10.55
N ASP A 436 27.67 30.77 9.99
CA ASP A 436 27.57 31.99 9.20
C ASP A 436 27.75 33.25 10.07
N GLU A 437 27.26 33.25 11.29
CA GLU A 437 27.46 34.33 12.26
C GLU A 437 28.95 34.47 12.59
N TYR A 438 29.61 33.37 12.96
CA TYR A 438 31.05 33.39 13.27
C TYR A 438 31.95 33.74 12.05
N SER A 439 31.49 33.40 10.84
CA SER A 439 32.24 33.69 9.61
C SER A 439 32.33 35.16 9.27
N LYS A 440 31.52 36.02 9.89
CA LYS A 440 31.60 37.49 9.73
C LYS A 440 32.80 38.07 10.41
N GLU A 441 33.25 37.46 11.51
CA GLU A 441 34.40 37.94 12.31
C GLU A 441 35.69 37.13 12.07
N ARG A 442 35.55 35.88 11.63
CA ARG A 442 36.65 34.92 11.49
C ARG A 442 36.63 34.29 10.11
N GLY A 443 37.72 33.66 9.72
CA GLY A 443 37.75 32.88 8.48
C GLY A 443 36.76 31.69 8.55
N ILE A 444 36.23 31.26 7.41
CA ILE A 444 35.15 30.23 7.33
C ILE A 444 35.57 28.91 8.00
N ILE A 445 36.81 28.42 7.84
CA ILE A 445 37.25 27.13 8.42
C ILE A 445 37.28 27.18 9.97
N PRO A 446 37.87 28.22 10.63
CA PRO A 446 37.73 28.37 12.08
C PRO A 446 36.26 28.43 12.55
N SER A 447 35.40 29.14 11.80
CA SER A 447 33.99 29.29 12.13
C SER A 447 33.22 27.96 12.06
N ILE A 448 33.56 27.09 11.10
CA ILE A 448 32.98 25.73 11.03
C ILE A 448 33.39 24.93 12.26
N ILE A 449 34.66 25.00 12.68
CA ILE A 449 35.16 24.26 13.85
C ILE A 449 34.47 24.74 15.12
N ASP A 450 34.51 26.05 15.37
CA ASP A 450 33.95 26.63 16.60
C ASP A 450 32.43 26.48 16.67
N GLY A 451 31.70 26.76 15.58
CA GLY A 451 30.27 26.59 15.51
C GLY A 451 29.83 25.15 15.72
N SER A 452 30.55 24.16 15.15
CA SER A 452 30.27 22.74 15.39
C SER A 452 30.50 22.30 16.83
N VAL A 453 31.55 22.87 17.49
CA VAL A 453 31.81 22.58 18.91
C VAL A 453 30.74 23.15 19.81
N ASP A 454 30.35 24.41 19.59
CA ASP A 454 29.35 25.08 20.42
C ASP A 454 27.95 24.49 20.27
N ARG A 455 27.64 23.96 19.10
CA ARG A 455 26.34 23.32 18.81
C ARG A 455 26.28 21.84 19.17
N LEU A 456 27.37 21.18 19.48
CA LEU A 456 27.40 19.78 19.87
C LEU A 456 26.43 19.48 21.02
N ARG A 457 26.53 20.26 22.12
CA ARG A 457 25.73 20.03 23.32
C ARG A 457 24.21 20.23 23.09
N PRO A 458 23.74 21.34 22.47
CA PRO A 458 22.33 21.51 22.16
C PRO A 458 21.77 20.39 21.26
N VAL A 459 22.46 20.04 20.16
CA VAL A 459 22.01 19.02 19.21
C VAL A 459 21.99 17.63 19.86
N LEU A 460 22.99 17.27 20.66
CA LEU A 460 22.96 16.04 21.47
C LEU A 460 21.76 16.00 22.41
N LEU A 461 21.50 17.11 23.11
CA LEU A 461 20.41 17.15 24.10
C LEU A 461 19.04 16.99 23.42
N THR A 462 18.79 17.70 22.29
CA THR A 462 17.52 17.59 21.56
C THR A 462 17.30 16.19 21.02
N THR A 463 18.32 15.58 20.43
CA THR A 463 18.24 14.21 19.91
C THR A 463 18.03 13.20 21.02
N PHE A 464 18.81 13.25 22.10
CA PHE A 464 18.67 12.29 23.20
C PHE A 464 17.31 12.42 23.91
N THR A 465 16.82 13.63 24.14
CA THR A 465 15.49 13.80 24.76
C THR A 465 14.38 13.22 23.89
N THR A 466 14.45 13.38 22.57
CA THR A 466 13.47 12.82 21.63
C THR A 466 13.59 11.30 21.56
N VAL A 467 14.80 10.78 21.35
CA VAL A 467 15.04 9.33 21.22
C VAL A 467 14.68 8.59 22.49
N LEU A 468 15.13 9.08 23.67
CA LEU A 468 14.81 8.44 24.95
C LEU A 468 13.34 8.58 25.32
N GLY A 469 12.68 9.68 24.91
CA GLY A 469 11.24 9.85 25.11
C GLY A 469 10.38 8.87 24.30
N LEU A 470 10.87 8.49 23.10
CA LEU A 470 10.18 7.54 22.23
C LEU A 470 10.61 6.07 22.48
N ALA A 471 11.79 5.83 23.07
CA ALA A 471 12.34 4.50 23.26
C ALA A 471 11.39 3.51 24.00
N PRO A 472 10.61 3.91 25.03
CA PRO A 472 9.66 2.97 25.66
C PRO A 472 8.66 2.36 24.69
N LEU A 473 8.22 3.10 23.67
CA LEU A 473 7.28 2.60 22.65
C LEU A 473 7.89 1.50 21.75
N LEU A 474 9.20 1.41 21.63
CA LEU A 474 9.86 0.31 20.88
C LEU A 474 9.66 -1.03 21.60
N TYR A 475 9.60 -1.02 22.92
CA TYR A 475 9.50 -2.21 23.78
C TYR A 475 8.06 -2.50 24.18
N GLU A 476 7.10 -1.65 23.76
CA GLU A 476 5.69 -1.90 23.98
C GLU A 476 5.24 -3.13 23.19
N ARG A 477 4.58 -4.06 23.89
CA ARG A 477 4.16 -5.34 23.33
C ARG A 477 2.68 -5.40 22.97
N SER A 478 1.88 -4.38 23.38
CA SER A 478 0.46 -4.38 23.07
C SER A 478 0.25 -4.32 21.56
N THR A 479 -0.62 -5.16 21.05
CA THR A 479 -0.98 -5.25 19.64
C THR A 479 -1.42 -3.90 19.08
N GLN A 480 -2.13 -3.10 19.87
CA GLN A 480 -2.59 -1.76 19.50
C GLN A 480 -1.45 -0.74 19.31
N ALA A 481 -0.33 -0.89 20.02
CA ALA A 481 0.83 -0.02 19.85
C ALA A 481 1.74 -0.46 18.69
N GLN A 482 1.64 -1.71 18.27
CA GLN A 482 2.52 -2.29 17.25
C GLN A 482 2.38 -1.60 15.88
N PHE A 483 1.20 -1.12 15.50
CA PHE A 483 1.01 -0.41 14.22
C PHE A 483 1.76 0.93 14.17
N LEU A 484 2.05 1.58 15.31
CA LEU A 484 2.85 2.80 15.40
C LEU A 484 4.37 2.53 15.44
N LYS A 485 4.77 1.29 15.67
CA LYS A 485 6.17 0.88 15.80
C LYS A 485 7.04 1.31 14.61
N PRO A 486 6.61 1.23 13.34
CA PRO A 486 7.37 1.72 12.19
C PRO A 486 7.73 3.21 12.29
N THR A 487 6.78 4.07 12.75
CA THR A 487 7.07 5.49 12.99
C THR A 487 8.12 5.69 14.08
N VAL A 488 7.97 4.95 15.17
CA VAL A 488 8.89 5.08 16.32
C VAL A 488 10.30 4.61 15.96
N ILE A 489 10.42 3.48 15.25
CA ILE A 489 11.71 2.98 14.72
C ILE A 489 12.34 4.06 13.83
N THR A 490 11.57 4.61 12.90
CA THR A 490 12.03 5.67 11.99
C THR A 490 12.56 6.89 12.73
N LEU A 491 11.82 7.36 13.74
CA LEU A 491 12.23 8.51 14.52
C LEU A 491 13.45 8.21 15.41
N VAL A 492 13.45 7.10 16.14
CA VAL A 492 14.53 6.75 17.07
C VAL A 492 15.84 6.49 16.33
N TYR A 493 15.84 5.59 15.36
CA TYR A 493 17.04 5.23 14.61
C TYR A 493 17.41 6.30 13.59
N GLY A 494 16.43 6.90 12.94
CA GLY A 494 16.65 7.98 11.97
C GLY A 494 17.25 9.23 12.61
N LEU A 495 16.73 9.67 13.77
CA LEU A 495 17.31 10.81 14.51
C LEU A 495 18.65 10.46 15.16
N GLY A 496 18.80 9.24 15.71
CA GLY A 496 20.08 8.78 16.25
C GLY A 496 21.21 8.82 15.22
N PHE A 497 20.92 8.34 14.01
CA PHE A 497 21.85 8.42 12.88
C PHE A 497 21.96 9.85 12.34
N GLY A 498 20.83 10.58 12.28
CA GLY A 498 20.74 11.97 11.87
C GLY A 498 21.66 12.89 12.68
N LEU A 499 21.75 12.67 13.98
CA LEU A 499 22.69 13.38 14.86
C LEU A 499 24.15 13.26 14.36
N LEU A 500 24.59 12.02 14.09
CA LEU A 500 25.95 11.78 13.60
C LEU A 500 26.16 12.49 12.26
N ILE A 501 25.18 12.40 11.37
CA ILE A 501 25.26 12.99 10.03
C ILE A 501 25.27 14.51 10.08
N VAL A 502 24.42 15.14 10.89
CA VAL A 502 24.42 16.60 11.08
C VAL A 502 25.80 17.09 11.55
N LEU A 503 26.41 16.40 12.53
CA LEU A 503 27.69 16.80 13.10
C LEU A 503 28.89 16.45 12.22
N LEU A 504 28.81 15.50 11.29
CA LEU A 504 29.88 15.07 10.41
C LEU A 504 29.78 15.67 9.01
N VAL A 505 28.59 15.53 8.40
CA VAL A 505 28.39 15.84 6.98
C VAL A 505 28.20 17.33 6.75
N ILE A 506 27.47 18.04 7.61
CA ILE A 506 27.27 19.50 7.42
C ILE A 506 28.57 20.26 7.47
N PRO A 507 29.46 20.10 8.48
CA PRO A 507 30.75 20.74 8.47
C PRO A 507 31.60 20.43 7.23
N ALA A 508 31.57 19.18 6.77
CA ALA A 508 32.26 18.75 5.55
C ALA A 508 31.69 19.45 4.30
N LEU A 509 30.35 19.47 4.15
CA LEU A 509 29.65 20.09 3.01
C LEU A 509 29.86 21.62 2.96
N VAL A 510 29.80 22.30 4.11
CA VAL A 510 30.06 23.74 4.18
C VAL A 510 31.52 24.04 3.81
N ALA A 511 32.48 23.20 4.24
CA ALA A 511 33.89 23.33 3.83
C ALA A 511 34.05 23.06 2.32
N MET A 512 33.37 22.06 1.76
CA MET A 512 33.36 21.80 0.31
C MET A 512 32.73 22.94 -0.49
N GLN A 513 31.63 23.53 0.02
CA GLN A 513 31.02 24.70 -0.61
C GLN A 513 32.01 25.87 -0.73
N GLU A 514 32.89 26.10 0.28
CA GLU A 514 33.93 27.11 0.20
C GLU A 514 35.02 26.75 -0.81
N ASP A 515 35.37 25.47 -0.96
CA ASP A 515 36.29 25.02 -2.02
C ASP A 515 35.71 25.30 -3.41
N ILE A 516 34.44 24.96 -3.62
CA ILE A 516 33.74 25.25 -4.88
C ILE A 516 33.71 26.77 -5.14
N ARG A 517 33.46 27.56 -4.09
CA ARG A 517 33.46 29.02 -4.20
C ARG A 517 34.86 29.56 -4.58
N ARG A 518 35.92 29.03 -3.97
CA ARG A 518 37.33 29.36 -4.30
C ARG A 518 37.66 28.93 -5.72
N PHE A 519 37.30 27.71 -6.08
CA PHE A 519 37.46 27.19 -7.45
C PHE A 519 36.77 28.09 -8.47
N ARG A 520 35.48 28.43 -8.24
CA ARG A 520 34.72 29.34 -9.11
C ARG A 520 35.40 30.71 -9.26
N LYS A 521 35.89 31.29 -8.15
CA LYS A 521 36.63 32.57 -8.21
C LYS A 521 37.90 32.44 -9.02
N ALA A 522 38.69 31.39 -8.78
CA ALA A 522 39.90 31.11 -9.54
C ALA A 522 39.64 30.89 -11.03
N TYR A 523 38.57 30.14 -11.34
CA TYR A 523 38.09 29.88 -12.69
C TYR A 523 37.67 31.17 -13.41
N LEU A 524 36.87 32.01 -12.77
CA LEU A 524 36.45 33.30 -13.32
C LEU A 524 37.66 34.26 -13.50
N PHE A 525 38.62 34.19 -12.61
CA PHE A 525 39.87 34.95 -12.72
C PHE A 525 40.69 34.46 -13.93
N ALA A 526 40.80 33.14 -14.12
CA ALA A 526 41.48 32.55 -15.28
C ALA A 526 40.82 32.94 -16.61
N LEU A 527 39.47 32.96 -16.66
CA LEU A 527 38.71 33.42 -17.85
C LEU A 527 38.90 34.91 -18.16
N ARG A 528 39.19 35.75 -17.12
CA ARG A 528 39.42 37.18 -17.27
C ARG A 528 40.93 37.53 -17.36
N SER A 529 41.78 36.52 -17.44
CA SER A 529 43.23 36.69 -17.52
C SER A 529 43.63 37.45 -18.79
N GLN A 530 44.58 38.38 -18.71
CA GLN A 530 45.17 39.07 -19.86
C GLN A 530 45.98 38.12 -20.75
N ASN A 531 46.43 36.99 -20.21
CA ASN A 531 47.13 35.97 -20.98
C ASN A 531 46.14 35.18 -21.84
N LYS A 532 46.10 35.47 -23.15
CA LYS A 532 45.23 34.84 -24.14
C LYS A 532 45.35 33.30 -24.19
N PHE A 533 46.52 32.77 -23.85
CA PHE A 533 46.75 31.33 -23.81
C PHE A 533 45.97 30.68 -22.67
N ILE A 534 46.07 31.22 -21.45
CA ILE A 534 45.31 30.73 -20.28
C ILE A 534 43.81 30.83 -20.54
N GLN A 535 43.35 31.98 -21.02
CA GLN A 535 41.93 32.20 -21.32
C GLN A 535 41.42 31.19 -22.34
N ARG A 536 42.12 31.01 -23.48
CA ARG A 536 41.72 30.06 -24.53
C ARG A 536 41.72 28.62 -24.03
N SER A 537 42.71 28.22 -23.23
CA SER A 537 42.76 26.87 -22.65
C SER A 537 41.58 26.57 -21.74
N PHE A 538 41.18 27.50 -20.87
CA PHE A 538 40.02 27.32 -19.98
C PHE A 538 38.71 27.36 -20.74
N VAL A 539 38.56 28.20 -21.78
CA VAL A 539 37.38 28.23 -22.64
C VAL A 539 37.25 26.90 -23.41
N SER A 540 38.38 26.40 -23.99
CA SER A 540 38.32 25.12 -24.73
C SER A 540 38.03 23.92 -23.83
N LEU A 541 38.55 23.89 -22.60
CA LEU A 541 38.23 22.88 -21.60
C LEU A 541 36.72 22.90 -21.25
N THR A 542 36.18 24.10 -21.02
CA THR A 542 34.76 24.27 -20.71
C THR A 542 33.87 23.79 -21.85
N LEU A 543 34.19 24.18 -23.08
CA LEU A 543 33.46 23.74 -24.26
C LEU A 543 33.56 22.21 -24.46
N ALA A 544 34.74 21.62 -24.22
CA ALA A 544 34.92 20.17 -24.30
C ALA A 544 34.07 19.41 -23.26
N ILE A 545 33.99 19.92 -22.02
CA ILE A 545 33.17 19.32 -20.96
C ILE A 545 31.65 19.46 -21.27
N ILE A 546 31.22 20.63 -21.78
CA ILE A 546 29.83 20.85 -22.19
C ILE A 546 29.46 19.92 -23.35
N LEU A 547 30.33 19.81 -24.37
CA LEU A 547 30.12 18.91 -25.50
C LEU A 547 30.05 17.45 -25.06
N TRP A 548 30.96 17.04 -24.17
CA TRP A 548 30.98 15.69 -23.59
C TRP A 548 29.72 15.40 -22.77
N GLY A 549 29.24 16.37 -21.97
CA GLY A 549 27.97 16.27 -21.25
C GLY A 549 26.75 16.17 -22.18
N GLY A 550 26.77 16.93 -23.27
CA GLY A 550 25.73 16.83 -24.31
C GLY A 550 25.67 15.46 -24.98
N LEU A 551 26.86 14.89 -25.30
CA LEU A 551 26.97 13.58 -25.95
C LEU A 551 26.60 12.41 -25.02
N THR A 552 26.81 12.54 -23.72
CA THR A 552 26.52 11.50 -22.73
C THR A 552 25.14 11.69 -22.10
N VAL A 553 25.05 12.57 -21.13
CA VAL A 553 23.82 12.80 -20.34
C VAL A 553 22.73 13.49 -21.16
N GLY A 554 23.09 14.49 -21.97
CA GLY A 554 22.12 15.24 -22.77
C GLY A 554 21.44 14.36 -23.83
N PHE A 555 22.22 13.53 -24.52
CA PHE A 555 21.66 12.62 -25.53
C PHE A 555 20.78 11.53 -24.88
N MET A 556 21.21 11.00 -23.72
CA MET A 556 20.41 10.04 -22.96
C MET A 556 19.08 10.62 -22.47
N LEU A 557 19.06 11.89 -22.03
CA LEU A 557 17.83 12.58 -21.60
C LEU A 557 16.82 12.82 -22.72
N ILE A 558 17.32 13.08 -23.95
CA ILE A 558 16.47 13.44 -25.09
C ILE A 558 16.02 12.20 -25.87
N PHE A 559 16.90 11.24 -26.08
CA PHE A 559 16.70 10.10 -26.98
C PHE A 559 16.61 8.74 -26.25
N GLY A 560 16.82 8.69 -24.94
CA GLY A 560 16.78 7.45 -24.17
C GLY A 560 17.93 6.47 -24.44
N SER A 561 18.93 6.87 -25.26
CA SER A 561 20.09 6.07 -25.63
C SER A 561 21.38 6.89 -25.58
N LEU A 562 22.55 6.23 -25.53
CA LEU A 562 23.83 6.92 -25.66
C LEU A 562 24.07 7.40 -27.11
N ALA A 563 24.81 8.49 -27.26
CA ALA A 563 25.11 9.01 -28.60
C ALA A 563 25.82 7.95 -29.47
N PRO A 564 25.47 7.79 -30.74
CA PRO A 564 26.04 6.76 -31.62
C PRO A 564 27.57 6.80 -31.71
N LEU A 565 28.15 7.98 -31.53
CA LEU A 565 29.60 8.18 -31.51
C LEU A 565 30.28 7.52 -30.29
N ILE A 566 29.55 7.35 -29.18
CA ILE A 566 30.04 6.70 -27.95
C ILE A 566 29.89 5.18 -28.07
N THR A 567 28.80 4.70 -28.66
CA THR A 567 28.55 3.27 -28.86
C THR A 567 29.49 2.63 -29.88
N GLN A 568 30.01 3.39 -30.83
CA GLN A 568 31.04 2.95 -31.78
C GLN A 568 32.44 2.77 -31.17
N LEU A 569 32.70 3.34 -29.99
CA LEU A 569 33.92 3.05 -29.23
C LEU A 569 33.76 1.70 -28.53
N ASN A 570 34.34 0.63 -29.11
CA ASN A 570 34.28 -0.77 -28.66
C ASN A 570 34.58 -1.02 -27.15
N LEU A 571 35.00 0.00 -26.41
CA LEU A 571 35.25 -0.06 -24.97
C LEU A 571 33.96 -0.08 -24.11
N ILE A 572 32.75 0.13 -24.69
CA ILE A 572 31.51 0.39 -23.92
C ILE A 572 30.41 -0.65 -24.24
N GLN A 573 30.69 -1.65 -25.05
CA GLN A 573 29.70 -2.70 -25.41
C GLN A 573 29.16 -3.53 -24.23
N THR A 574 29.75 -3.40 -23.04
CA THR A 574 29.33 -4.15 -21.83
C THR A 574 28.52 -3.33 -20.83
N LEU A 575 28.31 -2.04 -21.06
CA LEU A 575 27.54 -1.19 -20.16
C LEU A 575 26.08 -1.11 -20.59
N PRO A 576 25.13 -1.40 -19.70
CA PRO A 576 23.72 -1.23 -20.02
C PRO A 576 23.38 0.23 -20.35
N GLU A 577 22.51 0.47 -21.34
CA GLU A 577 22.06 1.81 -21.73
C GLU A 577 21.12 2.39 -20.68
N THR A 578 21.66 2.82 -19.53
CA THR A 578 20.94 3.41 -18.42
C THR A 578 21.44 4.84 -18.13
N MET A 579 20.60 5.64 -17.47
CA MET A 579 20.99 6.97 -17.03
C MET A 579 22.21 6.95 -16.11
N LEU A 580 22.37 5.88 -15.31
CA LEU A 580 23.52 5.67 -14.44
C LEU A 580 24.81 5.51 -15.25
N SER A 581 24.80 4.73 -16.32
CA SER A 581 25.96 4.53 -17.20
C SER A 581 26.35 5.82 -17.92
N ALA A 582 25.36 6.62 -18.35
CA ALA A 582 25.61 7.94 -18.94
C ALA A 582 26.27 8.91 -17.95
N LEU A 583 25.84 8.91 -16.69
CA LEU A 583 26.47 9.72 -15.62
C LEU A 583 27.90 9.26 -15.31
N VAL A 584 28.14 7.96 -15.20
CA VAL A 584 29.50 7.41 -14.97
C VAL A 584 30.43 7.78 -16.12
N LEU A 585 30.00 7.69 -17.36
CA LEU A 585 30.75 8.10 -18.54
C LEU A 585 31.02 9.62 -18.56
N PHE A 586 30.03 10.41 -18.17
CA PHE A 586 30.22 11.87 -18.06
C PHE A 586 31.29 12.22 -17.04
N ILE A 587 31.21 11.63 -15.83
CA ILE A 587 32.15 11.91 -14.74
C ILE A 587 33.57 11.45 -15.10
N SER A 588 33.73 10.21 -15.58
CA SER A 588 35.02 9.62 -15.92
C SER A 588 35.69 10.36 -17.10
N GLY A 589 34.92 10.67 -18.14
CA GLY A 589 35.41 11.42 -19.29
C GLY A 589 35.77 12.88 -18.95
N SER A 590 34.95 13.55 -18.10
CA SER A 590 35.29 14.90 -17.62
C SER A 590 36.55 14.91 -16.78
N PHE A 591 36.76 13.92 -15.90
CA PHE A 591 37.97 13.76 -15.11
C PHE A 591 39.19 13.54 -16.02
N LEU A 592 39.07 12.72 -17.05
CA LEU A 592 40.12 12.49 -18.04
C LEU A 592 40.46 13.77 -18.81
N LEU A 593 39.48 14.52 -19.26
CA LEU A 593 39.68 15.81 -19.95
C LEU A 593 40.43 16.82 -19.05
N ILE A 594 39.99 16.98 -17.81
CA ILE A 594 40.64 17.87 -16.84
C ILE A 594 42.08 17.44 -16.60
N SER A 595 42.35 16.14 -16.44
CA SER A 595 43.70 15.60 -16.22
C SER A 595 44.63 15.85 -17.40
N ILE A 596 44.12 15.62 -18.63
CA ILE A 596 44.90 15.91 -19.87
C ILE A 596 45.24 17.41 -19.94
N PHE A 597 44.26 18.30 -19.73
CA PHE A 597 44.47 19.73 -19.76
C PHE A 597 45.47 20.20 -18.67
N ALA A 598 45.38 19.61 -17.46
CA ALA A 598 46.32 19.91 -16.39
C ALA A 598 47.73 19.48 -16.75
N LEU A 599 47.93 18.29 -17.31
CA LEU A 599 49.23 17.77 -17.76
C LEU A 599 49.80 18.64 -18.89
N VAL A 600 49.02 18.95 -19.90
CA VAL A 600 49.43 19.81 -21.03
C VAL A 600 49.79 21.21 -20.51
N GLY A 601 48.94 21.78 -19.63
CA GLY A 601 49.21 23.09 -19.01
C GLY A 601 50.48 23.11 -18.19
N TYR A 602 50.72 22.04 -17.38
CA TYR A 602 51.97 21.91 -16.59
C TYR A 602 53.20 21.81 -17.51
N PHE A 603 53.15 20.98 -18.55
CA PHE A 603 54.27 20.80 -19.47
C PHE A 603 54.61 22.09 -20.25
N LEU A 604 53.59 22.80 -20.71
CA LEU A 604 53.79 24.08 -21.41
C LEU A 604 54.31 25.18 -20.47
N PHE A 605 53.87 25.21 -19.23
CA PHE A 605 54.40 26.13 -18.21
C PHE A 605 55.84 25.82 -17.87
N TRP A 606 56.19 24.54 -17.70
CA TRP A 606 57.56 24.10 -17.42
C TRP A 606 58.51 24.48 -18.58
N ARG A 607 58.10 24.25 -19.83
CA ARG A 607 58.85 24.62 -21.05
C ARG A 607 59.04 26.13 -21.18
N SER A 608 58.07 26.94 -20.78
CA SER A 608 58.20 28.41 -20.82
C SER A 608 59.18 28.94 -19.76
N ARG A 609 59.32 28.26 -18.62
CA ARG A 609 60.23 28.61 -17.56
C ARG A 609 61.69 28.33 -17.95
N THR A 610 61.93 27.21 -18.61
CA THR A 610 63.26 26.87 -19.14
C THR A 610 63.73 27.79 -20.27
N LEU A 611 62.82 28.48 -20.97
CA LEU A 611 63.17 29.50 -21.99
C LEU A 611 63.38 30.88 -21.41
N LEU A 612 63.10 31.15 -20.13
CA LEU A 612 63.34 32.40 -19.42
C LEU A 612 64.63 32.35 -18.56
N GLU A 613 65.22 31.15 -18.38
CA GLU A 613 66.49 30.93 -17.67
C GLU A 613 67.70 30.77 -18.63
N VAL A 614 67.53 30.93 -19.95
CA VAL A 614 68.50 31.04 -21.00
C VAL A 614 68.42 32.43 -21.64
#